data_d894af233aed336d0edb2a1f491d064d
#
_entry.id   d894af233aed336d0edb2a1f491d064d
#
_cell.length_a   1.000
_cell.length_b   1.000
_cell.length_c   1.000
_cell.angle_alpha   90.00
_cell.angle_beta   90.00
_cell.angle_gamma   90.00
#
_symmetry.space_group_name_H-M   'P 1'
#
loop_
_entity.id
_entity.type
_entity.pdbx_description
1 polymer ?
#
loop_
_entity_poly.entity_id
_entity_poly.type
_entity_poly.pdbx_seq_one_letter_code
_entity_poly.pdbx_strand_id
1 'polypeptide(L)'
;MRLHSSLAALLLLSPFGHAETLVVKNANGDPLARVMVTQSPLAQPAADLSDDGYAPNGVTNTSDPATTRFTNAAGVVSFDPPAWPVTSRARAQGYVDAQLPALEGELVMQRMTPEQDIASYPSNVWLSQLDFGGDADLKKTFQLNCAFCHQQASPFMRNERTEEQWLSVIERMNSYGARLPTDDHHKVATLLREEYRRLREHPETVPAPRRWDDYLATIEMTEWPIGDGFSQMHDFLLHPNGYVYIGDNLFDRVYELDPKTGKYTVYKVPHDEDMTLGGIMGNRFKVFPKMYNYLGVHSFAYSKKDGNIFITPSMQQALLEFDIKTKTFITHPMPGGYYPHTIRVDDRDRVWFTLALSSQVAMFDRNTKEFTLYDLPARGVMEWFILKTLPVIFSISPENRPQPAPDREGTGLPMPYGIDITPDGMVWVARLYANDLARIDPDSGEVTMIDFPYQGPRRLRSDAEGNLWIVAFQDSLLVKYVPASGEFTSYKLPVVNEVPYALNVDRDRGVVWVNGNQSDTILAFDIAGESWKVYPLPRQRFFTRDIEISEQDGAVYTTNSHFPTWQSEGGVPTLLRLTPLAR
;
A
#
# COMPACT_ATOMS: atom_id res chain seq x y z
N MET A 1 -16.85 -30.78 -59.45
CA MET A 1 -15.43 -30.45 -59.21
C MET A 1 -15.34 -28.93 -59.07
N ARG A 2 -15.33 -28.39 -57.88
CA ARG A 2 -15.06 -26.98 -57.60
C ARG A 2 -13.87 -26.90 -56.66
N LEU A 3 -12.77 -26.39 -57.17
CA LEU A 3 -11.57 -26.09 -56.41
C LEU A 3 -11.83 -24.84 -55.54
N HIS A 4 -11.65 -24.96 -54.25
CA HIS A 4 -11.57 -23.82 -53.33
C HIS A 4 -10.09 -23.49 -53.14
N SER A 5 -9.68 -22.37 -53.66
CA SER A 5 -8.35 -21.79 -53.45
C SER A 5 -8.39 -21.05 -52.09
N SER A 6 -7.73 -21.61 -51.06
CA SER A 6 -7.48 -20.90 -49.83
C SER A 6 -6.22 -20.04 -50.00
N LEU A 7 -6.35 -18.75 -50.03
CA LEU A 7 -5.26 -17.79 -49.91
C LEU A 7 -4.85 -17.75 -48.43
N ALA A 8 -3.76 -18.37 -48.07
CA ALA A 8 -3.05 -18.15 -46.83
C ALA A 8 -2.23 -16.87 -46.97
N ALA A 9 -2.64 -15.81 -46.26
CA ALA A 9 -1.83 -14.61 -46.13
C ALA A 9 -0.66 -14.94 -45.19
N LEU A 10 0.53 -15.07 -45.73
CA LEU A 10 1.79 -15.10 -44.99
C LEU A 10 2.02 -13.65 -44.48
N LEU A 11 1.76 -13.41 -43.22
CA LEU A 11 2.30 -12.25 -42.50
C LEU A 11 3.80 -12.48 -42.33
N LEU A 12 4.60 -11.83 -43.17
CA LEU A 12 6.03 -11.69 -42.98
C LEU A 12 6.26 -10.81 -41.74
N LEU A 13 6.55 -11.43 -40.60
CA LEU A 13 7.10 -10.76 -39.43
C LEU A 13 8.47 -10.19 -39.80
N SER A 14 8.54 -8.86 -39.89
CA SER A 14 9.81 -8.14 -40.01
C SER A 14 10.62 -8.33 -38.71
N PRO A 15 11.88 -8.74 -38.75
CA PRO A 15 12.66 -9.05 -37.55
C PRO A 15 13.21 -7.82 -36.80
N PHE A 16 12.85 -6.62 -37.19
CA PHE A 16 13.17 -5.37 -36.51
C PHE A 16 11.90 -4.52 -36.40
N GLY A 17 11.14 -4.72 -35.32
CA GLY A 17 10.05 -3.82 -34.96
C GLY A 17 10.63 -2.42 -34.68
N HIS A 18 10.16 -1.42 -35.44
CA HIS A 18 10.47 -0.03 -35.11
C HIS A 18 9.72 0.35 -33.82
N ALA A 19 10.37 1.14 -32.94
CA ALA A 19 9.72 1.68 -31.77
C ALA A 19 8.46 2.45 -32.19
N GLU A 20 7.33 2.17 -31.55
CA GLU A 20 6.09 2.92 -31.73
C GLU A 20 6.27 4.30 -31.11
N THR A 21 6.00 5.36 -31.88
CA THR A 21 6.21 6.73 -31.41
C THR A 21 4.95 7.57 -31.57
N LEU A 22 4.54 8.21 -30.47
CA LEU A 22 3.42 9.13 -30.41
C LEU A 22 3.91 10.55 -30.17
N VAL A 23 3.39 11.52 -30.95
CA VAL A 23 3.55 12.94 -30.70
C VAL A 23 2.24 13.50 -30.15
N VAL A 24 2.28 14.07 -28.95
CA VAL A 24 1.10 14.64 -28.30
C VAL A 24 1.13 16.15 -28.34
N LYS A 25 0.03 16.76 -28.77
CA LYS A 25 -0.14 18.21 -28.92
C LYS A 25 -1.43 18.68 -28.26
N ASN A 26 -1.50 19.98 -27.99
CA ASN A 26 -2.75 20.65 -27.65
C ASN A 26 -3.52 21.08 -28.92
N ALA A 27 -4.72 21.65 -28.74
CA ALA A 27 -5.57 22.12 -29.87
C ALA A 27 -4.92 23.24 -30.70
N ASN A 28 -3.91 23.94 -30.18
CA ASN A 28 -3.18 24.98 -30.90
C ASN A 28 -2.01 24.42 -31.73
N GLY A 29 -1.73 23.10 -31.60
CA GLY A 29 -0.61 22.46 -32.26
C GLY A 29 0.69 22.49 -31.43
N ASP A 30 0.69 23.05 -30.19
CA ASP A 30 1.86 23.07 -29.34
C ASP A 30 2.12 21.70 -28.72
N PRO A 31 3.40 21.28 -28.59
CA PRO A 31 3.73 20.00 -27.97
C PRO A 31 3.31 19.94 -26.49
N LEU A 32 2.77 18.81 -26.05
CA LEU A 32 2.40 18.56 -24.67
C LEU A 32 3.43 17.64 -23.99
N ALA A 33 4.27 18.23 -23.14
CA ALA A 33 5.11 17.48 -22.24
C ALA A 33 4.33 16.87 -21.07
N ARG A 34 4.91 15.85 -20.42
CA ARG A 34 4.37 15.24 -19.19
C ARG A 34 3.00 14.57 -19.37
N VAL A 35 2.65 14.17 -20.60
CA VAL A 35 1.49 13.33 -20.84
C VAL A 35 1.86 11.92 -20.43
N MET A 36 1.13 11.34 -19.51
CA MET A 36 1.20 9.95 -19.12
C MET A 36 0.55 9.10 -20.22
N VAL A 37 1.32 8.26 -20.87
CA VAL A 37 0.83 7.33 -21.89
C VAL A 37 0.98 5.92 -21.39
N THR A 38 -0.13 5.19 -21.30
CA THR A 38 -0.19 3.82 -20.82
C THR A 38 -0.63 2.89 -21.95
N GLN A 39 0.21 1.91 -22.27
CA GLN A 39 -0.17 0.77 -23.11
C GLN A 39 -0.66 -0.36 -22.19
N SER A 40 -1.89 -0.80 -22.41
CA SER A 40 -2.46 -1.93 -21.65
C SER A 40 -2.82 -3.06 -22.59
N PRO A 41 -2.68 -4.33 -22.20
CA PRO A 41 -3.17 -5.46 -22.95
C PRO A 41 -4.65 -5.27 -23.31
N LEU A 42 -5.03 -5.57 -24.56
CA LEU A 42 -6.41 -5.46 -25.03
C LEU A 42 -7.34 -6.42 -24.25
N ALA A 43 -6.81 -7.58 -23.88
CA ALA A 43 -7.45 -8.53 -22.99
C ALA A 43 -6.39 -9.20 -22.11
N GLN A 44 -6.69 -9.41 -20.84
CA GLN A 44 -5.87 -10.25 -19.98
C GLN A 44 -6.11 -11.73 -20.35
N PRO A 45 -5.08 -12.59 -20.25
CA PRO A 45 -5.28 -14.03 -20.32
C PRO A 45 -6.35 -14.48 -19.32
N ALA A 46 -7.17 -15.46 -19.72
CA ALA A 46 -8.17 -16.01 -18.82
C ALA A 46 -7.47 -16.69 -17.64
N ALA A 47 -7.83 -16.30 -16.42
CA ALA A 47 -7.35 -16.98 -15.22
C ALA A 47 -8.12 -18.29 -15.03
N ASP A 48 -7.43 -19.32 -14.56
CA ASP A 48 -8.05 -20.53 -14.09
C ASP A 48 -8.60 -20.27 -12.67
N LEU A 49 -9.91 -20.31 -12.52
CA LEU A 49 -10.62 -19.96 -11.28
C LEU A 49 -11.20 -21.21 -10.62
N SER A 50 -11.16 -21.25 -9.30
CA SER A 50 -11.87 -22.23 -8.49
C SER A 50 -13.38 -21.90 -8.37
N ASP A 51 -14.16 -22.80 -7.74
CA ASP A 51 -15.61 -22.62 -7.55
C ASP A 51 -15.97 -21.34 -6.77
N ASP A 52 -15.06 -20.83 -5.94
CA ASP A 52 -15.22 -19.57 -5.21
C ASP A 52 -14.84 -18.33 -6.04
N GLY A 53 -14.51 -18.50 -7.32
CA GLY A 53 -14.12 -17.44 -8.23
C GLY A 53 -12.63 -17.09 -8.22
N TYR A 54 -11.80 -17.84 -7.48
CA TYR A 54 -10.36 -17.60 -7.36
C TYR A 54 -9.53 -18.68 -8.03
N ALA A 55 -8.30 -18.34 -8.41
CA ALA A 55 -7.40 -19.32 -8.99
C ALA A 55 -7.16 -20.51 -8.06
N PRO A 56 -7.22 -21.77 -8.58
CA PRO A 56 -6.93 -22.95 -7.80
C PRO A 56 -5.51 -22.93 -7.23
N ASN A 57 -5.31 -23.61 -6.10
CA ASN A 57 -4.02 -23.71 -5.44
C ASN A 57 -2.97 -24.38 -6.35
N GLY A 58 -1.80 -23.75 -6.49
CA GLY A 58 -0.67 -24.26 -7.27
C GLY A 58 -0.80 -24.14 -8.78
N VAL A 59 -1.91 -23.58 -9.30
CA VAL A 59 -2.07 -23.33 -10.73
C VAL A 59 -1.37 -22.03 -11.13
N THR A 60 -0.61 -22.08 -12.23
CA THR A 60 0.08 -20.93 -12.78
C THR A 60 -0.82 -20.21 -13.79
N ASN A 61 -1.01 -18.93 -13.57
CA ASN A 61 -1.71 -18.01 -14.43
C ASN A 61 -0.74 -17.04 -15.11
N THR A 62 -1.24 -16.17 -15.97
CA THR A 62 -0.45 -15.11 -16.61
C THR A 62 -1.13 -13.77 -16.40
N SER A 63 -0.35 -12.75 -16.08
CA SER A 63 -0.74 -11.35 -16.06
C SER A 63 0.13 -10.59 -17.05
N ASP A 64 -0.44 -10.24 -18.19
CA ASP A 64 0.25 -9.41 -19.19
C ASP A 64 0.36 -7.99 -18.65
N PRO A 65 1.58 -7.40 -18.58
CA PRO A 65 1.76 -6.10 -17.95
C PRO A 65 1.26 -4.94 -18.83
N ALA A 66 0.81 -3.89 -18.15
CA ALA A 66 0.66 -2.56 -18.74
C ALA A 66 1.95 -1.76 -18.55
N THR A 67 2.34 -0.98 -19.56
CA THR A 67 3.54 -0.13 -19.51
C THR A 67 3.15 1.34 -19.64
N THR A 68 3.69 2.19 -18.77
CA THR A 68 3.44 3.63 -18.76
C THR A 68 4.75 4.39 -18.91
N ARG A 69 4.78 5.35 -19.84
CA ARG A 69 5.85 6.34 -20.04
C ARG A 69 5.26 7.74 -20.17
N PHE A 70 6.11 8.74 -20.11
CA PHE A 70 5.68 10.15 -20.19
C PHE A 70 6.29 10.85 -21.41
N THR A 71 5.54 11.76 -22.04
CA THR A 71 6.07 12.59 -23.12
C THR A 71 7.16 13.53 -22.60
N ASN A 72 8.17 13.71 -23.41
CA ASN A 72 9.26 14.70 -23.17
C ASN A 72 8.80 16.13 -23.52
N ALA A 73 9.73 17.10 -23.44
CA ALA A 73 9.47 18.50 -23.74
C ALA A 73 8.97 18.76 -25.19
N ALA A 74 9.29 17.87 -26.14
CA ALA A 74 8.81 17.92 -27.51
C ALA A 74 7.43 17.23 -27.70
N GLY A 75 6.79 16.79 -26.63
CA GLY A 75 5.52 16.04 -26.68
C GLY A 75 5.67 14.61 -27.18
N VAL A 76 6.89 14.06 -27.21
CA VAL A 76 7.17 12.74 -27.80
C VAL A 76 7.32 11.69 -26.73
N VAL A 77 6.71 10.52 -26.95
CA VAL A 77 6.92 9.30 -26.19
C VAL A 77 7.10 8.13 -27.16
N SER A 78 7.95 7.17 -26.79
CA SER A 78 8.21 5.97 -27.59
C SER A 78 8.14 4.72 -26.73
N PHE A 79 7.64 3.62 -27.31
CA PHE A 79 7.57 2.30 -26.70
C PHE A 79 8.21 1.27 -27.61
N ASP A 80 8.75 0.22 -27.01
CA ASP A 80 9.12 -0.96 -27.76
C ASP A 80 7.87 -1.66 -28.29
N PRO A 81 7.93 -2.36 -29.43
CA PRO A 81 6.77 -3.07 -29.95
C PRO A 81 6.19 -4.03 -28.92
N PRO A 82 4.88 -3.98 -28.64
CA PRO A 82 4.29 -4.84 -27.63
C PRO A 82 4.29 -6.31 -28.06
N ALA A 83 4.44 -7.21 -27.09
CA ALA A 83 4.42 -8.66 -27.33
C ALA A 83 2.99 -9.21 -27.62
N TRP A 84 1.96 -8.42 -27.32
CA TRP A 84 0.54 -8.75 -27.48
C TRP A 84 -0.26 -7.52 -27.97
N PRO A 85 -1.50 -7.70 -28.44
CA PRO A 85 -2.35 -6.59 -28.81
C PRO A 85 -2.63 -5.66 -27.61
N VAL A 86 -2.42 -4.36 -27.79
CA VAL A 86 -2.61 -3.33 -26.77
C VAL A 86 -3.61 -2.27 -27.17
N THR A 87 -4.18 -1.62 -26.17
CA THR A 87 -4.82 -0.31 -26.29
C THR A 87 -4.00 0.71 -25.52
N SER A 88 -3.99 1.95 -25.96
CA SER A 88 -3.21 3.00 -25.34
C SER A 88 -4.12 4.10 -24.81
N ARG A 89 -3.80 4.63 -23.63
CA ARG A 89 -4.45 5.77 -23.00
C ARG A 89 -3.44 6.89 -22.77
N ALA A 90 -3.81 8.10 -23.18
CA ALA A 90 -3.06 9.31 -22.85
C ALA A 90 -3.83 10.11 -21.79
N ARG A 91 -3.15 10.47 -20.69
CA ARG A 91 -3.66 11.27 -19.58
C ARG A 91 -2.73 12.44 -19.28
N ALA A 92 -3.28 13.64 -19.13
CA ALA A 92 -2.54 14.83 -18.74
C ALA A 92 -3.39 15.72 -17.84
N GLN A 93 -2.74 16.44 -16.92
CA GLN A 93 -3.44 17.40 -16.05
C GLN A 93 -4.14 18.49 -16.87
N GLY A 94 -5.43 18.70 -16.64
CA GLY A 94 -6.26 19.68 -17.36
C GLY A 94 -6.72 19.24 -18.76
N TYR A 95 -6.54 17.98 -19.13
CA TYR A 95 -6.97 17.43 -20.42
C TYR A 95 -7.83 16.18 -20.24
N VAL A 96 -8.78 15.99 -21.13
CA VAL A 96 -9.63 14.80 -21.19
C VAL A 96 -8.77 13.60 -21.60
N ASP A 97 -8.90 12.48 -20.89
CA ASP A 97 -8.20 11.24 -21.24
C ASP A 97 -8.56 10.81 -22.67
N ALA A 98 -7.55 10.47 -23.46
CA ALA A 98 -7.74 9.97 -24.82
C ALA A 98 -7.40 8.47 -24.89
N GLN A 99 -8.26 7.71 -25.56
CA GLN A 99 -8.03 6.30 -25.89
C GLN A 99 -7.55 6.19 -27.34
N LEU A 100 -6.55 5.36 -27.56
CA LEU A 100 -5.90 5.16 -28.84
C LEU A 100 -5.84 3.68 -29.17
N PRO A 101 -6.27 3.26 -30.38
CA PRO A 101 -6.18 1.85 -30.78
C PRO A 101 -4.74 1.41 -31.10
N ALA A 102 -3.87 2.36 -31.43
CA ALA A 102 -2.45 2.15 -31.72
C ALA A 102 -1.63 3.38 -31.31
N LEU A 103 -0.34 3.21 -31.12
CA LEU A 103 0.58 4.24 -30.66
C LEU A 103 1.40 4.78 -31.84
N GLU A 104 0.74 5.29 -32.86
CA GLU A 104 1.38 5.86 -34.04
C GLU A 104 0.84 7.25 -34.40
N GLY A 105 1.75 8.12 -34.82
CA GLY A 105 1.40 9.42 -35.37
C GLY A 105 1.23 10.52 -34.33
N GLU A 106 0.17 11.30 -34.47
CA GLU A 106 -0.08 12.52 -33.70
C GLU A 106 -1.42 12.45 -32.96
N LEU A 107 -1.40 12.80 -31.66
CA LEU A 107 -2.57 12.95 -30.82
C LEU A 107 -2.78 14.41 -30.45
N VAL A 108 -3.97 14.95 -30.71
CA VAL A 108 -4.38 16.24 -30.18
C VAL A 108 -5.31 16.04 -28.99
N MET A 109 -4.85 16.44 -27.80
CA MET A 109 -5.63 16.34 -26.57
C MET A 109 -6.58 17.54 -26.40
N GLN A 110 -7.78 17.24 -25.92
CA GLN A 110 -8.80 18.25 -25.64
C GLN A 110 -8.69 18.74 -24.19
N ARG A 111 -8.78 20.07 -24.01
CA ARG A 111 -8.86 20.67 -22.68
C ARG A 111 -10.14 20.23 -21.97
N MET A 112 -10.05 19.98 -20.68
CA MET A 112 -11.20 19.85 -19.79
C MET A 112 -11.89 21.20 -19.64
N THR A 113 -13.20 21.19 -19.38
CA THR A 113 -13.86 22.38 -18.82
C THR A 113 -13.33 22.61 -17.39
N PRO A 114 -13.46 23.85 -16.84
CA PRO A 114 -13.03 24.10 -15.46
C PRO A 114 -13.64 23.12 -14.45
N GLU A 115 -14.89 22.74 -14.60
CA GLU A 115 -15.62 21.81 -13.74
C GLU A 115 -15.06 20.38 -13.86
N GLN A 116 -14.75 19.92 -15.06
CA GLN A 116 -14.13 18.63 -15.31
C GLN A 116 -12.73 18.56 -14.74
N ASP A 117 -11.94 19.64 -14.90
CA ASP A 117 -10.57 19.73 -14.40
C ASP A 117 -10.57 19.59 -12.88
N ILE A 118 -11.34 20.42 -12.17
CA ILE A 118 -11.45 20.34 -10.71
C ILE A 118 -11.97 18.96 -10.26
N ALA A 119 -12.97 18.39 -10.95
CA ALA A 119 -13.50 17.07 -10.61
C ALA A 119 -12.46 15.95 -10.73
N SER A 120 -11.47 16.12 -11.63
CA SER A 120 -10.37 15.17 -11.86
C SER A 120 -9.27 15.21 -10.80
N TYR A 121 -9.24 16.22 -9.93
CA TYR A 121 -8.19 16.38 -8.93
C TYR A 121 -8.15 15.20 -7.95
N PRO A 122 -6.94 14.78 -7.52
CA PRO A 122 -6.77 13.66 -6.62
C PRO A 122 -7.35 13.94 -5.23
N SER A 123 -7.62 12.89 -4.50
CA SER A 123 -8.36 12.95 -3.22
C SER A 123 -7.69 13.83 -2.17
N ASN A 124 -6.37 13.91 -2.15
CA ASN A 124 -5.60 14.68 -1.16
C ASN A 124 -5.92 16.18 -1.19
N VAL A 125 -6.12 16.77 -2.38
CA VAL A 125 -6.45 18.21 -2.48
C VAL A 125 -7.88 18.49 -2.04
N TRP A 126 -8.81 17.59 -2.30
CA TRP A 126 -10.18 17.67 -1.79
C TRP A 126 -10.21 17.49 -0.27
N LEU A 127 -9.48 16.50 0.26
CA LEU A 127 -9.36 16.24 1.69
C LEU A 127 -8.77 17.44 2.44
N SER A 128 -7.83 18.15 1.80
CA SER A 128 -7.20 19.34 2.40
C SER A 128 -8.20 20.47 2.68
N GLN A 129 -9.31 20.51 1.93
CA GLN A 129 -10.33 21.53 2.02
C GLN A 129 -11.47 21.20 2.99
N LEU A 130 -11.49 20.00 3.57
CA LEU A 130 -12.47 19.67 4.60
C LEU A 130 -12.15 20.45 5.89
N ASP A 131 -13.06 21.31 6.29
CA ASP A 131 -13.00 21.98 7.57
C ASP A 131 -13.69 21.14 8.66
N PHE A 132 -12.97 20.88 9.73
CA PHE A 132 -13.48 20.13 10.87
C PHE A 132 -14.02 21.08 11.98
N GLY A 133 -14.55 22.24 11.58
CA GLY A 133 -15.08 23.26 12.50
C GLY A 133 -13.98 23.88 13.37
N GLY A 134 -12.75 23.96 12.83
CA GLY A 134 -11.58 24.43 13.59
C GLY A 134 -11.02 23.41 14.58
N ASP A 135 -11.60 22.20 14.67
CA ASP A 135 -11.16 21.13 15.58
C ASP A 135 -10.02 20.31 14.91
N ALA A 136 -8.78 20.76 15.14
CA ALA A 136 -7.59 20.12 14.57
C ALA A 136 -7.40 18.68 15.07
N ASP A 137 -7.78 18.38 16.30
CA ASP A 137 -7.65 17.05 16.89
C ASP A 137 -8.68 16.10 16.28
N LEU A 138 -9.89 16.56 16.03
CA LEU A 138 -10.89 15.77 15.30
C LEU A 138 -10.43 15.45 13.88
N LYS A 139 -9.81 16.43 13.18
CA LYS A 139 -9.22 16.20 11.86
C LYS A 139 -8.16 15.12 11.89
N LYS A 140 -7.24 15.16 12.84
CA LYS A 140 -6.18 14.14 13.03
C LYS A 140 -6.76 12.78 13.41
N THR A 141 -7.77 12.74 14.26
CA THR A 141 -8.52 11.53 14.63
C THR A 141 -9.21 10.92 13.41
N PHE A 142 -9.86 11.75 12.59
CA PHE A 142 -10.45 11.30 11.33
C PHE A 142 -9.39 10.74 10.37
N GLN A 143 -8.27 11.43 10.16
CA GLN A 143 -7.19 10.94 9.31
C GLN A 143 -6.64 9.60 9.78
N LEU A 144 -6.37 9.47 11.10
CA LEU A 144 -5.85 8.23 11.68
C LEU A 144 -6.77 7.04 11.44
N ASN A 145 -8.08 7.23 11.58
CA ASN A 145 -9.04 6.13 11.59
C ASN A 145 -9.70 5.87 10.23
N CYS A 146 -9.93 6.92 9.44
CA CYS A 146 -10.66 6.80 8.18
C CYS A 146 -9.75 6.65 6.95
N ALA A 147 -8.53 7.19 6.97
CA ALA A 147 -7.58 7.05 5.87
C ALA A 147 -6.77 5.72 5.93
N PHE A 148 -7.26 4.73 6.66
CA PHE A 148 -6.57 3.46 6.91
C PHE A 148 -6.76 2.42 5.80
N CYS A 149 -7.90 2.46 5.11
CA CYS A 149 -8.32 1.41 4.18
C CYS A 149 -8.49 1.89 2.74
N HIS A 150 -8.93 3.13 2.56
CA HIS A 150 -9.18 3.73 1.24
C HIS A 150 -9.00 5.24 1.28
N GLN A 151 -8.91 5.85 0.11
CA GLN A 151 -8.82 7.30 -0.01
C GLN A 151 -10.07 7.98 0.54
N GLN A 152 -9.85 9.02 1.35
CA GLN A 152 -10.90 9.94 1.77
C GLN A 152 -11.07 11.02 0.71
N ALA A 153 -12.23 11.61 0.59
CA ALA A 153 -12.55 12.60 -0.45
C ALA A 153 -12.40 12.13 -1.91
N SER A 154 -12.38 10.81 -2.17
CA SER A 154 -12.48 10.26 -3.52
C SER A 154 -13.83 10.65 -4.18
N PRO A 155 -14.00 10.54 -5.51
CA PRO A 155 -15.28 10.81 -6.17
C PRO A 155 -16.45 10.07 -5.53
N PHE A 156 -16.25 8.82 -5.10
CA PHE A 156 -17.26 8.04 -4.39
C PHE A 156 -17.64 8.67 -3.04
N MET A 157 -16.67 9.19 -2.28
CA MET A 157 -16.90 9.84 -0.99
C MET A 157 -17.61 11.19 -1.13
N ARG A 158 -17.36 11.91 -2.21
CA ARG A 158 -17.96 13.22 -2.49
C ARG A 158 -19.42 13.18 -2.96
N ASN A 159 -20.00 11.98 -3.20
CA ASN A 159 -21.41 11.85 -3.53
C ASN A 159 -22.30 12.44 -2.44
N GLU A 160 -23.46 12.98 -2.83
CA GLU A 160 -24.45 13.51 -1.89
C GLU A 160 -24.97 12.40 -0.96
N ARG A 161 -25.02 12.70 0.34
CA ARG A 161 -25.56 11.82 1.38
C ARG A 161 -26.24 12.65 2.44
N THR A 162 -27.33 12.10 3.00
CA THR A 162 -27.95 12.65 4.22
C THR A 162 -27.08 12.37 5.44
N GLU A 163 -27.41 13.01 6.56
CA GLU A 163 -26.69 12.76 7.82
C GLU A 163 -26.85 11.31 8.28
N GLU A 164 -28.04 10.74 8.17
CA GLU A 164 -28.32 9.34 8.51
C GLU A 164 -27.53 8.37 7.65
N GLN A 165 -27.36 8.68 6.36
CA GLN A 165 -26.52 7.88 5.47
C GLN A 165 -25.04 7.96 5.87
N TRP A 166 -24.55 9.14 6.27
CA TRP A 166 -23.19 9.29 6.78
C TRP A 166 -22.99 8.54 8.10
N LEU A 167 -23.95 8.64 9.04
CA LEU A 167 -23.92 7.85 10.28
C LEU A 167 -23.82 6.37 10.00
N SER A 168 -24.66 5.85 9.13
CA SER A 168 -24.62 4.42 8.73
C SER A 168 -23.27 4.03 8.11
N VAL A 169 -22.63 4.92 7.33
CA VAL A 169 -21.27 4.70 6.80
C VAL A 169 -20.26 4.65 7.93
N ILE A 170 -20.28 5.61 8.86
CA ILE A 170 -19.34 5.68 10.00
C ILE A 170 -19.46 4.43 10.89
N GLU A 171 -20.67 4.04 11.26
CA GLU A 171 -20.93 2.85 12.07
C GLU A 171 -20.43 1.57 11.39
N ARG A 172 -20.66 1.45 10.09
CA ARG A 172 -20.14 0.34 9.29
C ARG A 172 -18.61 0.34 9.27
N MET A 173 -17.95 1.50 9.05
CA MET A 173 -16.48 1.59 9.08
C MET A 173 -15.93 1.25 10.46
N ASN A 174 -16.59 1.68 11.54
CA ASN A 174 -16.22 1.28 12.89
C ASN A 174 -16.35 -0.25 13.09
N SER A 175 -17.38 -0.87 12.54
CA SER A 175 -17.51 -2.33 12.57
C SER A 175 -16.40 -3.06 11.80
N TYR A 176 -15.77 -2.40 10.82
CA TYR A 176 -14.62 -2.91 10.07
C TYR A 176 -13.27 -2.64 10.76
N GLY A 177 -13.28 -1.89 11.85
CA GLY A 177 -12.11 -1.63 12.68
C GLY A 177 -11.60 -0.19 12.64
N ALA A 178 -12.29 0.74 11.99
CA ALA A 178 -12.10 2.16 12.28
C ALA A 178 -12.42 2.41 13.76
N ARG A 179 -11.74 3.39 14.37
CA ARG A 179 -11.86 3.66 15.81
C ARG A 179 -12.26 5.10 16.08
N LEU A 180 -13.19 5.63 15.25
CA LEU A 180 -13.76 6.95 15.53
C LEU A 180 -14.58 6.88 16.82
N PRO A 181 -14.34 7.78 17.80
CA PRO A 181 -15.11 7.83 19.03
C PRO A 181 -16.60 7.97 18.77
N THR A 182 -17.42 7.23 19.52
CA THR A 182 -18.88 7.21 19.33
C THR A 182 -19.49 8.60 19.50
N ASP A 183 -18.97 9.40 20.45
CA ASP A 183 -19.42 10.77 20.70
C ASP A 183 -19.16 11.72 19.51
N ASP A 184 -18.21 11.36 18.64
CA ASP A 184 -17.89 12.14 17.44
C ASP A 184 -18.69 11.72 16.21
N HIS A 185 -19.43 10.58 16.22
CA HIS A 185 -20.11 10.05 15.05
C HIS A 185 -21.07 11.08 14.43
N HIS A 186 -21.99 11.65 15.22
CA HIS A 186 -22.93 12.66 14.73
C HIS A 186 -22.24 13.93 14.24
N LYS A 187 -21.23 14.40 15.00
CA LYS A 187 -20.45 15.58 14.62
C LYS A 187 -19.76 15.38 13.27
N VAL A 188 -19.09 14.24 13.09
CA VAL A 188 -18.41 13.92 11.82
C VAL A 188 -19.41 13.71 10.68
N ALA A 189 -20.54 13.03 10.91
CA ALA A 189 -21.58 12.83 9.90
C ALA A 189 -22.14 14.14 9.38
N THR A 190 -22.52 15.06 10.29
CA THR A 190 -23.01 16.41 9.95
C THR A 190 -21.94 17.18 9.17
N LEU A 191 -20.71 17.16 9.65
CA LEU A 191 -19.58 17.86 9.09
C LEU A 191 -19.28 17.37 7.67
N LEU A 192 -19.20 16.05 7.43
CA LEU A 192 -18.96 15.50 6.10
C LEU A 192 -20.09 15.84 5.12
N ARG A 193 -21.36 15.80 5.57
CA ARG A 193 -22.52 16.23 4.76
C ARG A 193 -22.36 17.68 4.32
N GLU A 194 -22.07 18.58 5.25
CA GLU A 194 -21.99 20.04 5.00
C GLU A 194 -20.77 20.40 4.17
N GLU A 195 -19.60 19.87 4.50
CA GLU A 195 -18.36 20.16 3.80
C GLU A 195 -18.36 19.62 2.37
N TYR A 196 -18.82 18.37 2.15
CA TYR A 196 -18.93 17.88 0.77
C TYR A 196 -20.01 18.59 -0.04
N ARG A 197 -21.10 19.08 0.60
CA ARG A 197 -22.07 19.95 -0.07
C ARG A 197 -21.40 21.27 -0.45
N ARG A 198 -20.73 21.95 0.47
CA ARG A 198 -20.00 23.21 0.22
C ARG A 198 -19.02 23.06 -0.94
N LEU A 199 -18.22 21.99 -0.93
CA LEU A 199 -17.23 21.74 -1.99
C LEU A 199 -17.87 21.40 -3.35
N ARG A 200 -19.06 20.82 -3.40
CA ARG A 200 -19.81 20.61 -4.66
C ARG A 200 -20.43 21.93 -5.18
N GLU A 201 -20.89 22.79 -4.28
CA GLU A 201 -21.46 24.10 -4.62
C GLU A 201 -20.37 25.11 -5.00
N HIS A 202 -19.18 24.98 -4.40
CA HIS A 202 -18.02 25.87 -4.60
C HIS A 202 -16.75 25.12 -4.93
N PRO A 203 -16.71 24.35 -6.03
CA PRO A 203 -15.55 23.53 -6.41
C PRO A 203 -14.32 24.39 -6.72
N GLU A 204 -14.49 25.65 -7.12
CA GLU A 204 -13.41 26.62 -7.37
C GLU A 204 -12.53 26.89 -6.15
N THR A 205 -13.01 26.55 -4.94
CA THR A 205 -12.24 26.68 -3.70
C THR A 205 -11.18 25.58 -3.53
N VAL A 206 -11.28 24.48 -4.32
CA VAL A 206 -10.34 23.37 -4.26
C VAL A 206 -9.06 23.76 -5.03
N PRO A 207 -7.89 23.77 -4.37
CA PRO A 207 -6.65 24.20 -5.01
C PRO A 207 -6.23 23.23 -6.11
N ALA A 208 -5.58 23.75 -7.13
CA ALA A 208 -5.00 22.90 -8.17
C ALA A 208 -3.92 21.97 -7.57
N PRO A 209 -3.85 20.71 -8.02
CA PRO A 209 -2.81 19.80 -7.58
C PRO A 209 -1.44 20.27 -8.07
N ARG A 210 -0.38 19.74 -7.42
CA ARG A 210 0.99 19.95 -7.88
C ARG A 210 1.09 19.54 -9.36
N ARG A 211 1.76 20.36 -10.16
CA ARG A 211 2.07 20.04 -11.56
C ARG A 211 3.10 18.93 -11.63
N TRP A 212 2.94 18.06 -12.62
CA TRP A 212 3.92 17.04 -12.94
C TRP A 212 5.21 17.66 -13.47
N ASP A 213 6.32 16.99 -13.24
CA ASP A 213 7.66 17.50 -13.54
C ASP A 213 8.25 16.84 -14.81
N ASP A 214 9.19 17.52 -15.47
CA ASP A 214 9.78 17.07 -16.75
C ASP A 214 10.66 15.82 -16.62
N TYR A 215 11.21 15.52 -15.41
CA TYR A 215 12.00 14.31 -15.18
C TYR A 215 11.17 13.02 -15.38
N LEU A 216 9.85 13.10 -15.38
CA LEU A 216 8.98 11.94 -15.62
C LEU A 216 9.20 11.30 -17.00
N ALA A 217 9.69 12.09 -17.99
CA ALA A 217 10.08 11.54 -19.29
C ALA A 217 11.25 10.55 -19.23
N THR A 218 11.92 10.42 -18.08
CA THR A 218 13.06 9.52 -17.88
C THR A 218 12.72 8.28 -17.05
N ILE A 219 11.43 7.99 -16.87
CA ILE A 219 10.97 6.82 -16.09
C ILE A 219 9.98 5.97 -16.89
N GLU A 220 9.91 4.72 -16.51
CA GLU A 220 8.88 3.77 -16.94
C GLU A 220 8.20 3.16 -15.72
N MET A 221 6.90 2.93 -15.84
CA MET A 221 6.15 2.15 -14.87
C MET A 221 5.56 0.93 -15.55
N THR A 222 5.67 -0.22 -14.89
CA THR A 222 5.07 -1.48 -15.35
C THR A 222 4.10 -1.98 -14.30
N GLU A 223 2.89 -2.38 -14.69
CA GLU A 223 1.87 -2.88 -13.78
C GLU A 223 1.42 -4.27 -14.19
N TRP A 224 1.36 -5.19 -13.22
CA TRP A 224 0.78 -6.53 -13.37
C TRP A 224 -0.52 -6.62 -12.59
N PRO A 225 -1.70 -6.72 -13.24
CA PRO A 225 -2.95 -7.05 -12.54
C PRO A 225 -2.89 -8.45 -11.95
N ILE A 226 -3.19 -8.59 -10.65
CA ILE A 226 -3.13 -9.87 -9.93
C ILE A 226 -4.31 -9.97 -8.98
N GLY A 227 -4.90 -11.17 -8.83
CA GLY A 227 -6.08 -11.38 -8.01
C GLY A 227 -7.36 -10.86 -8.68
N ASP A 228 -8.31 -10.43 -7.89
CA ASP A 228 -9.62 -9.94 -8.35
C ASP A 228 -10.09 -8.69 -7.57
N GLY A 229 -11.29 -8.20 -7.85
CA GLY A 229 -11.83 -6.99 -7.26
C GLY A 229 -12.08 -7.04 -5.74
N PHE A 230 -11.93 -8.18 -5.10
CA PHE A 230 -12.04 -8.37 -3.65
C PHE A 230 -10.69 -8.63 -2.98
N SER A 231 -9.66 -8.96 -3.74
CA SER A 231 -8.31 -9.17 -3.25
C SER A 231 -7.72 -7.91 -2.63
N GLN A 232 -6.94 -8.06 -1.57
CA GLN A 232 -6.19 -6.96 -0.94
C GLN A 232 -4.72 -7.34 -0.86
N MET A 233 -3.91 -6.77 -1.76
CA MET A 233 -2.46 -6.94 -1.79
C MET A 233 -1.83 -6.07 -0.69
N HIS A 234 -1.63 -6.64 0.52
CA HIS A 234 -1.20 -5.85 1.67
C HIS A 234 0.30 -5.55 1.63
N ASP A 235 1.14 -6.53 1.91
CA ASP A 235 2.58 -6.44 1.82
C ASP A 235 3.11 -7.43 0.77
N PHE A 236 4.33 -7.24 0.32
CA PHE A 236 4.99 -8.11 -0.65
C PHE A 236 6.50 -8.17 -0.39
N LEU A 237 7.18 -9.06 -1.10
CA LEU A 237 8.60 -9.31 -0.94
C LEU A 237 9.27 -9.47 -2.31
N LEU A 238 10.32 -8.71 -2.56
CA LEU A 238 11.26 -8.94 -3.66
C LEU A 238 12.26 -10.01 -3.21
N HIS A 239 12.18 -11.19 -3.80
CA HIS A 239 13.02 -12.29 -3.38
C HIS A 239 14.24 -12.45 -4.29
N PRO A 240 15.44 -12.83 -3.77
CA PRO A 240 16.66 -12.98 -4.57
C PRO A 240 16.58 -14.01 -5.70
N ASN A 241 15.59 -14.93 -5.66
CA ASN A 241 15.34 -15.86 -6.77
C ASN A 241 14.72 -15.19 -8.01
N GLY A 242 14.43 -13.88 -7.96
CA GLY A 242 13.87 -13.09 -9.04
C GLY A 242 12.34 -13.04 -9.09
N TYR A 243 11.65 -13.73 -8.18
CA TYR A 243 10.19 -13.66 -8.03
C TYR A 243 9.77 -12.60 -7.03
N VAL A 244 8.54 -12.12 -7.19
CA VAL A 244 7.86 -11.27 -6.21
C VAL A 244 6.78 -12.09 -5.53
N TYR A 245 6.84 -12.15 -4.19
CA TYR A 245 5.83 -12.81 -3.37
C TYR A 245 4.89 -11.77 -2.78
N ILE A 246 3.58 -11.90 -3.05
CA ILE A 246 2.58 -10.89 -2.71
C ILE A 246 1.51 -11.54 -1.83
N GLY A 247 1.17 -10.90 -0.71
CA GLY A 247 0.17 -11.39 0.23
C GLY A 247 -1.23 -10.83 -0.06
N ASP A 248 -2.21 -11.72 -0.17
CA ASP A 248 -3.63 -11.36 -0.17
C ASP A 248 -4.18 -11.57 1.24
N ASN A 249 -4.34 -10.46 1.96
CA ASN A 249 -4.74 -10.48 3.36
C ASN A 249 -6.18 -10.96 3.58
N LEU A 250 -7.06 -10.81 2.58
CA LEU A 250 -8.48 -11.13 2.72
C LEU A 250 -8.83 -12.56 2.34
N PHE A 251 -7.93 -13.27 1.64
CA PHE A 251 -8.20 -14.63 1.13
C PHE A 251 -7.13 -15.65 1.49
N ASP A 252 -6.21 -15.31 2.40
CA ASP A 252 -5.13 -16.19 2.86
C ASP A 252 -4.35 -16.82 1.70
N ARG A 253 -3.85 -15.97 0.79
CA ARG A 253 -3.11 -16.38 -0.39
C ARG A 253 -1.76 -15.71 -0.49
N VAL A 254 -0.83 -16.42 -1.08
CA VAL A 254 0.46 -15.89 -1.51
C VAL A 254 0.55 -16.07 -3.01
N TYR A 255 0.81 -14.98 -3.73
CA TYR A 255 1.08 -14.99 -5.17
C TYR A 255 2.59 -14.98 -5.39
N GLU A 256 3.09 -15.94 -6.17
CA GLU A 256 4.49 -15.97 -6.65
C GLU A 256 4.50 -15.49 -8.10
N LEU A 257 4.93 -14.26 -8.33
CA LEU A 257 4.97 -13.63 -9.65
C LEU A 257 6.40 -13.62 -10.20
N ASP A 258 6.58 -14.09 -11.43
CA ASP A 258 7.76 -13.80 -12.24
C ASP A 258 7.55 -12.49 -13.02
N PRO A 259 8.20 -11.38 -12.66
CA PRO A 259 7.98 -10.10 -13.32
C PRO A 259 8.55 -10.05 -14.75
N LYS A 260 9.38 -11.02 -15.14
CA LYS A 260 9.93 -11.11 -16.51
C LYS A 260 8.94 -11.70 -17.50
N THR A 261 8.12 -12.64 -17.04
CA THR A 261 7.17 -13.37 -17.89
C THR A 261 5.71 -13.04 -17.62
N GLY A 262 5.41 -12.35 -16.50
CA GLY A 262 4.06 -12.12 -16.03
C GLY A 262 3.36 -13.39 -15.50
N LYS A 263 4.04 -14.52 -15.46
CA LYS A 263 3.48 -15.75 -14.90
C LYS A 263 3.42 -15.67 -13.37
N TYR A 264 2.30 -16.06 -12.80
CA TYR A 264 2.14 -16.12 -11.36
C TYR A 264 1.43 -17.39 -10.89
N THR A 265 1.86 -17.90 -9.75
CA THR A 265 1.25 -19.06 -9.10
C THR A 265 0.60 -18.64 -7.80
N VAL A 266 -0.58 -19.18 -7.51
CA VAL A 266 -1.33 -18.89 -6.29
C VAL A 266 -1.14 -20.04 -5.30
N TYR A 267 -0.67 -19.72 -4.08
CA TYR A 267 -0.57 -20.67 -2.97
C TYR A 267 -1.59 -20.27 -1.90
N LYS A 268 -2.56 -21.13 -1.64
CA LYS A 268 -3.50 -20.99 -0.51
C LYS A 268 -2.80 -21.38 0.77
N VAL A 269 -2.82 -20.49 1.76
CA VAL A 269 -2.28 -20.81 3.08
C VAL A 269 -3.24 -21.75 3.79
N PRO A 270 -2.79 -22.96 4.22
CA PRO A 270 -3.66 -23.92 4.87
C PRO A 270 -4.10 -23.43 6.24
N HIS A 271 -5.32 -23.76 6.63
CA HIS A 271 -5.89 -23.52 7.95
C HIS A 271 -6.58 -24.79 8.45
N ASP A 272 -6.68 -24.94 9.78
CA ASP A 272 -7.39 -26.05 10.39
C ASP A 272 -8.91 -25.85 10.26
N GLU A 273 -9.67 -26.96 10.16
CA GLU A 273 -11.13 -26.92 9.93
C GLU A 273 -11.92 -26.26 11.08
N ASP A 274 -11.36 -26.26 12.29
CA ASP A 274 -11.96 -25.65 13.47
C ASP A 274 -11.62 -24.16 13.65
N MET A 275 -10.77 -23.59 12.79
CA MET A 275 -10.46 -22.17 12.84
C MET A 275 -11.70 -21.31 12.54
N THR A 276 -11.85 -20.25 13.31
CA THR A 276 -12.92 -19.27 13.12
C THR A 276 -12.57 -18.28 11.99
N LEU A 277 -13.53 -18.00 11.14
CA LEU A 277 -13.40 -16.95 10.12
C LEU A 277 -13.05 -15.60 10.79
N GLY A 278 -12.00 -14.93 10.30
CA GLY A 278 -11.44 -13.73 10.91
C GLY A 278 -10.55 -13.99 12.14
N GLY A 279 -10.32 -15.26 12.49
CA GLY A 279 -9.40 -15.68 13.55
C GLY A 279 -9.64 -14.98 14.89
N ILE A 280 -8.57 -14.52 15.54
CA ILE A 280 -8.62 -13.81 16.83
C ILE A 280 -9.44 -12.51 16.79
N MET A 281 -9.63 -11.92 15.62
CA MET A 281 -10.42 -10.69 15.46
C MET A 281 -11.91 -10.96 15.24
N GLY A 282 -12.28 -12.22 14.95
CA GLY A 282 -13.62 -12.59 14.54
C GLY A 282 -14.00 -11.99 13.19
N ASN A 283 -15.16 -12.36 12.70
CA ASN A 283 -15.64 -11.84 11.42
C ASN A 283 -16.08 -10.37 11.55
N ARG A 284 -15.14 -9.44 11.38
CA ARG A 284 -15.43 -8.00 11.38
C ARG A 284 -16.30 -7.58 10.21
N PHE A 285 -16.14 -8.23 9.06
CA PHE A 285 -16.86 -7.91 7.84
C PHE A 285 -18.04 -8.85 7.67
N LYS A 286 -19.03 -8.72 8.56
CA LYS A 286 -20.26 -9.54 8.53
C LYS A 286 -21.17 -9.20 7.35
N VAL A 287 -21.05 -7.99 6.82
CA VAL A 287 -21.79 -7.50 5.66
C VAL A 287 -20.84 -7.29 4.48
N PHE A 288 -21.40 -7.17 3.27
CA PHE A 288 -20.60 -6.94 2.07
C PHE A 288 -19.81 -5.60 2.13
N PRO A 289 -18.52 -5.58 1.75
CA PRO A 289 -17.69 -6.71 1.31
C PRO A 289 -17.28 -7.59 2.51
N LYS A 290 -17.39 -8.90 2.39
CA LYS A 290 -17.00 -9.85 3.44
C LYS A 290 -15.51 -10.17 3.36
N MET A 291 -14.91 -10.47 4.51
CA MET A 291 -13.59 -11.10 4.58
C MET A 291 -13.76 -12.63 4.60
N TYR A 292 -12.83 -13.31 3.95
CA TYR A 292 -12.80 -14.77 3.86
C TYR A 292 -11.46 -15.33 4.37
N ASN A 293 -10.77 -14.59 5.24
CA ASN A 293 -9.51 -15.01 5.84
C ASN A 293 -9.70 -15.69 7.19
N TYR A 294 -8.87 -16.66 7.46
CA TYR A 294 -8.70 -17.32 8.76
C TYR A 294 -7.40 -16.88 9.44
N LEU A 295 -6.38 -16.60 8.63
CA LEU A 295 -5.02 -16.30 9.07
C LEU A 295 -4.67 -14.81 8.88
N GLY A 296 -5.10 -14.19 7.78
CA GLY A 296 -4.79 -12.80 7.46
C GLY A 296 -3.32 -12.61 7.10
N VAL A 297 -2.90 -13.16 5.98
CA VAL A 297 -1.53 -13.02 5.43
C VAL A 297 -1.16 -11.54 5.35
N HIS A 298 -0.08 -11.13 6.06
CA HIS A 298 0.18 -9.71 6.25
C HIS A 298 1.57 -9.27 5.75
N SER A 299 2.64 -9.57 6.46
CA SER A 299 3.98 -9.04 6.15
C SER A 299 4.98 -10.16 5.91
N PHE A 300 6.02 -9.88 5.12
CA PHE A 300 6.95 -10.86 4.58
C PHE A 300 8.39 -10.50 4.90
N ALA A 301 9.20 -11.50 5.22
CA ALA A 301 10.65 -11.41 5.24
C ALA A 301 11.26 -12.77 4.83
N TYR A 302 12.44 -12.78 4.28
CA TYR A 302 13.10 -14.03 3.90
C TYR A 302 14.40 -14.26 4.68
N SER A 303 14.76 -15.52 4.84
CA SER A 303 16.05 -15.93 5.37
C SER A 303 17.12 -15.86 4.28
N LYS A 304 18.20 -15.15 4.52
CA LYS A 304 19.37 -15.13 3.63
C LYS A 304 20.07 -16.49 3.54
N LYS A 305 19.82 -17.40 4.51
CA LYS A 305 20.50 -18.68 4.66
C LYS A 305 19.98 -19.76 3.70
N ASP A 306 18.69 -19.84 3.51
CA ASP A 306 18.02 -20.87 2.69
C ASP A 306 16.97 -20.33 1.72
N GLY A 307 16.60 -19.06 1.85
CA GLY A 307 15.59 -18.40 1.05
C GLY A 307 14.16 -18.62 1.54
N ASN A 308 13.92 -19.37 2.61
CA ASN A 308 12.58 -19.55 3.15
C ASN A 308 11.95 -18.22 3.56
N ILE A 309 10.65 -18.07 3.31
CA ILE A 309 9.92 -16.83 3.54
C ILE A 309 9.11 -16.96 4.81
N PHE A 310 9.27 -16.00 5.71
CA PHE A 310 8.48 -15.87 6.93
C PHE A 310 7.34 -14.87 6.72
N ILE A 311 6.15 -15.23 7.21
CA ILE A 311 4.93 -14.47 6.99
C ILE A 311 4.19 -14.32 8.32
N THR A 312 3.72 -13.11 8.62
CA THR A 312 2.89 -12.87 9.79
C THR A 312 1.41 -13.13 9.46
N PRO A 313 0.76 -14.12 10.11
CA PRO A 313 -0.68 -14.33 10.01
C PRO A 313 -1.38 -13.47 11.08
N SER A 314 -1.80 -12.24 10.73
CA SER A 314 -2.31 -11.26 11.70
C SER A 314 -3.49 -11.74 12.54
N MET A 315 -4.26 -12.72 12.05
CA MET A 315 -5.46 -13.23 12.72
C MET A 315 -5.19 -14.47 13.59
N GLN A 316 -3.92 -14.90 13.71
CA GLN A 316 -3.53 -16.08 14.46
C GLN A 316 -2.36 -15.79 15.41
N GLN A 317 -2.20 -16.63 16.45
CA GLN A 317 -1.02 -16.61 17.32
C GLN A 317 0.01 -17.58 16.77
N ALA A 318 0.61 -17.23 15.64
CA ALA A 318 1.57 -18.07 14.94
C ALA A 318 2.52 -17.23 14.10
N LEU A 319 3.58 -17.86 13.63
CA LEU A 319 4.43 -17.43 12.53
C LEU A 319 4.34 -18.50 11.44
N LEU A 320 4.19 -18.08 10.19
CA LEU A 320 4.23 -18.98 9.04
C LEU A 320 5.62 -18.97 8.40
N GLU A 321 6.09 -20.13 7.98
CA GLU A 321 7.27 -20.29 7.14
C GLU A 321 6.84 -20.95 5.81
N PHE A 322 7.13 -20.31 4.70
CA PHE A 322 6.94 -20.87 3.37
C PHE A 322 8.27 -21.43 2.87
N ASP A 323 8.34 -22.74 2.76
CA ASP A 323 9.50 -23.42 2.19
C ASP A 323 9.55 -23.17 0.68
N ILE A 324 10.58 -22.42 0.25
CA ILE A 324 10.72 -21.96 -1.12
C ILE A 324 11.00 -23.10 -2.12
N LYS A 325 11.48 -24.26 -1.65
CA LYS A 325 11.82 -25.42 -2.47
C LYS A 325 10.66 -26.37 -2.65
N THR A 326 9.98 -26.68 -1.53
CA THR A 326 8.83 -27.61 -1.54
C THR A 326 7.51 -26.91 -1.83
N LYS A 327 7.46 -25.58 -1.74
CA LYS A 327 6.26 -24.75 -1.90
C LYS A 327 5.16 -25.11 -0.89
N THR A 328 5.56 -25.41 0.33
CA THR A 328 4.68 -25.79 1.43
C THR A 328 4.79 -24.82 2.59
N PHE A 329 3.72 -24.68 3.38
CA PHE A 329 3.67 -23.86 4.57
C PHE A 329 3.96 -24.70 5.82
N ILE A 330 4.72 -24.11 6.74
CA ILE A 330 4.97 -24.63 8.08
C ILE A 330 4.45 -23.60 9.07
N THR A 331 3.63 -24.02 10.02
CA THR A 331 3.10 -23.16 11.08
C THR A 331 3.92 -23.34 12.35
N HIS A 332 4.42 -22.25 12.92
CA HIS A 332 5.10 -22.19 14.21
C HIS A 332 4.17 -21.52 15.24
N PRO A 333 3.50 -22.29 16.13
CA PRO A 333 2.62 -21.73 17.14
C PRO A 333 3.39 -20.85 18.14
N MET A 334 2.87 -19.65 18.44
CA MET A 334 3.44 -18.75 19.44
C MET A 334 2.87 -19.00 20.83
N PRO A 335 3.68 -18.83 21.89
CA PRO A 335 3.22 -19.02 23.27
C PRO A 335 2.31 -17.89 23.78
N GLY A 336 2.16 -16.80 23.02
CA GLY A 336 1.36 -15.64 23.40
C GLY A 336 1.50 -14.51 22.40
N GLY A 337 0.91 -13.35 22.73
CA GLY A 337 0.91 -12.17 21.86
C GLY A 337 -0.21 -12.21 20.83
N TYR A 338 -0.60 -11.02 20.33
CA TYR A 338 -1.76 -10.88 19.45
C TYR A 338 -1.47 -9.95 18.29
N TYR A 339 -1.97 -10.33 17.11
CA TYR A 339 -1.89 -9.59 15.87
C TYR A 339 -0.44 -9.41 15.37
N PRO A 340 0.23 -10.51 14.97
CA PRO A 340 1.52 -10.43 14.28
C PRO A 340 1.42 -9.49 13.08
N HIS A 341 2.36 -8.53 12.97
CA HIS A 341 2.25 -7.46 11.99
C HIS A 341 3.52 -7.34 11.14
N THR A 342 4.29 -6.28 11.25
CA THR A 342 5.50 -6.09 10.43
C THR A 342 6.64 -7.00 10.88
N ILE A 343 7.38 -7.57 9.93
CA ILE A 343 8.40 -8.61 10.15
C ILE A 343 9.75 -8.23 9.55
N ARG A 344 10.85 -8.67 10.20
CA ARG A 344 12.23 -8.58 9.70
C ARG A 344 13.02 -9.82 10.09
N VAL A 345 14.06 -10.12 9.31
CA VAL A 345 15.04 -11.16 9.65
C VAL A 345 16.40 -10.48 9.87
N ASP A 346 17.05 -10.78 11.00
CA ASP A 346 18.36 -10.23 11.31
C ASP A 346 19.51 -11.05 10.68
N ASP A 347 20.73 -10.55 10.82
CA ASP A 347 21.91 -11.21 10.26
C ASP A 347 22.29 -12.53 10.99
N ARG A 348 21.67 -12.80 12.14
CA ARG A 348 21.77 -14.09 12.85
C ARG A 348 20.68 -15.07 12.44
N ASP A 349 19.87 -14.71 11.43
CA ASP A 349 18.75 -15.51 10.92
C ASP A 349 17.62 -15.70 11.94
N ARG A 350 17.44 -14.73 12.86
CA ARG A 350 16.32 -14.66 13.79
C ARG A 350 15.21 -13.81 13.18
N VAL A 351 13.97 -14.22 13.39
CA VAL A 351 12.79 -13.56 12.82
C VAL A 351 12.15 -12.66 13.87
N TRP A 352 12.11 -11.36 13.60
CA TRP A 352 11.58 -10.33 14.49
C TRP A 352 10.27 -9.76 13.93
N PHE A 353 9.24 -9.65 14.75
CA PHE A 353 7.99 -9.04 14.32
C PHE A 353 7.21 -8.41 15.47
N THR A 354 6.40 -7.41 15.12
CA THR A 354 5.55 -6.71 16.08
C THR A 354 4.27 -7.50 16.36
N LEU A 355 3.77 -7.40 17.61
CA LEU A 355 2.50 -7.95 18.07
C LEU A 355 1.60 -6.77 18.43
N ALA A 356 0.88 -6.28 17.41
CA ALA A 356 0.28 -4.94 17.43
C ALA A 356 -0.79 -4.75 18.52
N LEU A 357 -1.54 -5.79 18.87
CA LEU A 357 -2.59 -5.69 19.89
C LEU A 357 -2.11 -5.95 21.32
N SER A 358 -0.97 -6.61 21.51
CA SER A 358 -0.42 -6.94 22.84
C SER A 358 0.73 -6.04 23.28
N SER A 359 1.09 -5.01 22.50
CA SER A 359 2.22 -4.11 22.78
C SER A 359 3.52 -4.87 23.05
N GLN A 360 3.84 -5.83 22.19
CA GLN A 360 4.99 -6.69 22.28
C GLN A 360 5.76 -6.76 20.96
N VAL A 361 7.00 -7.25 21.05
CA VAL A 361 7.78 -7.74 19.91
C VAL A 361 8.10 -9.20 20.13
N ALA A 362 7.95 -10.02 19.11
CA ALA A 362 8.37 -11.40 19.11
C ALA A 362 9.68 -11.57 18.35
N MET A 363 10.54 -12.41 18.85
CA MET A 363 11.71 -12.96 18.17
C MET A 363 11.57 -14.47 18.11
N PHE A 364 11.71 -15.04 16.92
CA PHE A 364 11.74 -16.48 16.69
C PHE A 364 13.17 -16.89 16.30
N ASP A 365 13.78 -17.73 17.12
CA ASP A 365 15.09 -18.33 16.81
C ASP A 365 14.87 -19.60 15.97
N ARG A 366 15.32 -19.56 14.74
CA ARG A 366 15.17 -20.67 13.79
C ARG A 366 15.96 -21.93 14.20
N ASN A 367 17.03 -21.79 14.97
CA ASN A 367 17.87 -22.93 15.38
C ASN A 367 17.21 -23.71 16.52
N THR A 368 16.67 -23.02 17.51
CA THR A 368 15.98 -23.64 18.67
C THR A 368 14.52 -23.88 18.45
N LYS A 369 13.89 -23.19 17.45
CA LYS A 369 12.45 -23.13 17.21
C LYS A 369 11.66 -22.52 18.37
N GLU A 370 12.29 -21.66 19.15
CA GLU A 370 11.71 -21.00 20.31
C GLU A 370 11.38 -19.54 20.04
N PHE A 371 10.33 -19.04 20.72
CA PHE A 371 9.97 -17.64 20.71
C PHE A 371 10.41 -16.94 21.98
N THR A 372 10.93 -15.73 21.84
CA THR A 372 11.12 -14.77 22.92
C THR A 372 10.18 -13.60 22.71
N LEU A 373 9.39 -13.25 23.73
CA LEU A 373 8.47 -12.10 23.69
C LEU A 373 9.05 -10.96 24.53
N TYR A 374 9.17 -9.78 23.93
CA TYR A 374 9.61 -8.55 24.58
C TYR A 374 8.40 -7.66 24.85
N ASP A 375 8.06 -7.47 26.13
CA ASP A 375 7.02 -6.53 26.56
C ASP A 375 7.50 -5.09 26.33
N LEU A 376 6.74 -4.30 25.59
CA LEU A 376 7.00 -2.86 25.48
C LEU A 376 6.31 -2.15 26.65
N PRO A 377 7.04 -1.27 27.38
CA PRO A 377 6.50 -0.57 28.56
C PRO A 377 5.17 0.13 28.29
N ALA A 378 4.22 -0.04 29.20
CA ALA A 378 2.96 0.67 29.17
C ALA A 378 3.18 2.15 29.60
N ARG A 379 2.41 3.06 28.99
CA ARG A 379 2.45 4.51 29.30
C ARG A 379 1.84 4.86 30.67
N GLY A 380 1.07 3.93 31.23
CA GLY A 380 0.44 4.14 32.53
C GLY A 380 -0.28 2.90 33.05
N VAL A 381 -0.83 3.01 34.27
CA VAL A 381 -1.44 1.89 34.99
C VAL A 381 -2.65 1.31 34.25
N MET A 382 -3.47 2.15 33.64
CA MET A 382 -4.67 1.69 32.89
C MET A 382 -4.28 0.87 31.66
N GLU A 383 -3.32 1.36 30.88
CA GLU A 383 -2.81 0.62 29.72
C GLU A 383 -2.16 -0.70 30.15
N TRP A 384 -1.34 -0.67 31.21
CA TRP A 384 -0.76 -1.88 31.79
C TRP A 384 -1.85 -2.89 32.17
N PHE A 385 -2.91 -2.44 32.85
CA PHE A 385 -4.02 -3.29 33.24
C PHE A 385 -4.72 -3.92 32.03
N ILE A 386 -5.02 -3.13 31.01
CA ILE A 386 -5.64 -3.60 29.75
C ILE A 386 -4.74 -4.66 29.11
N LEU A 387 -3.45 -4.36 28.94
CA LEU A 387 -2.52 -5.30 28.31
C LEU A 387 -2.41 -6.63 29.08
N LYS A 388 -2.41 -6.60 30.41
CA LYS A 388 -2.37 -7.83 31.25
C LYS A 388 -3.69 -8.62 31.22
N THR A 389 -4.81 -7.99 30.89
CA THR A 389 -6.12 -8.67 30.76
C THR A 389 -6.41 -9.18 29.35
N LEU A 390 -5.59 -8.84 28.34
CA LEU A 390 -5.82 -9.28 26.95
C LEU A 390 -6.01 -10.79 26.78
N PRO A 391 -5.23 -11.68 27.46
CA PRO A 391 -5.46 -13.12 27.29
C PRO A 391 -6.88 -13.55 27.71
N VAL A 392 -7.43 -12.93 28.76
CA VAL A 392 -8.81 -13.17 29.18
C VAL A 392 -9.80 -12.59 28.18
N ILE A 393 -9.57 -11.37 27.68
CA ILE A 393 -10.41 -10.73 26.68
C ILE A 393 -10.44 -11.55 25.39
N PHE A 394 -9.29 -12.02 24.91
CA PHE A 394 -9.21 -12.81 23.68
C PHE A 394 -9.69 -14.26 23.84
N SER A 395 -9.84 -14.77 25.07
CA SER A 395 -10.52 -16.06 25.32
C SER A 395 -12.04 -15.99 25.17
N ILE A 396 -12.62 -14.78 25.21
CA ILE A 396 -14.05 -14.56 24.95
C ILE A 396 -14.28 -14.61 23.44
N SER A 397 -15.37 -15.28 23.03
CA SER A 397 -15.70 -15.34 21.60
C SER A 397 -15.85 -13.91 21.01
N PRO A 398 -15.40 -13.69 19.77
CA PRO A 398 -15.32 -12.35 19.19
C PRO A 398 -16.64 -11.56 19.24
N GLU A 399 -17.79 -12.24 19.05
CA GLU A 399 -19.13 -11.62 19.09
C GLU A 399 -19.54 -11.14 20.48
N ASN A 400 -18.98 -11.72 21.55
CA ASN A 400 -19.29 -11.40 22.94
C ASN A 400 -18.18 -10.57 23.60
N ARG A 401 -17.10 -10.29 22.87
CA ARG A 401 -15.93 -9.58 23.40
C ARG A 401 -16.24 -8.11 23.66
N PRO A 402 -15.90 -7.58 24.84
CA PRO A 402 -15.98 -6.16 25.08
C PRO A 402 -15.19 -5.35 24.04
N GLN A 403 -15.84 -4.38 23.41
CA GLN A 403 -15.17 -3.43 22.53
C GLN A 403 -14.86 -2.19 23.36
N PRO A 404 -13.58 -1.90 23.65
CA PRO A 404 -13.26 -0.64 24.33
C PRO A 404 -13.69 0.51 23.44
N ALA A 405 -14.43 1.46 24.00
CA ALA A 405 -14.79 2.68 23.29
C ALA A 405 -13.49 3.44 22.96
N PRO A 406 -13.25 3.76 21.70
CA PRO A 406 -12.12 4.60 21.34
C PRO A 406 -12.37 6.03 21.87
N ASP A 407 -11.34 6.71 22.31
CA ASP A 407 -11.36 8.14 22.59
C ASP A 407 -10.36 8.87 21.68
N ARG A 408 -10.41 10.20 21.67
CA ARG A 408 -9.51 11.01 20.84
C ARG A 408 -8.07 11.01 21.34
N GLU A 409 -7.88 10.82 22.63
CA GLU A 409 -6.57 10.82 23.28
C GLU A 409 -5.79 9.51 23.02
N GLY A 410 -6.43 8.56 22.33
CA GLY A 410 -5.79 7.31 21.95
C GLY A 410 -5.46 6.41 23.13
N THR A 411 -6.28 6.42 24.19
CA THR A 411 -6.17 5.50 25.34
C THR A 411 -6.39 4.03 24.95
N GLY A 412 -6.50 3.79 23.65
CA GLY A 412 -6.44 2.47 23.10
C GLY A 412 -5.06 1.83 23.21
N LEU A 413 -4.96 0.61 22.69
CA LEU A 413 -3.71 -0.16 22.67
C LEU A 413 -2.61 0.63 21.93
N PRO A 414 -1.35 0.62 22.41
CA PRO A 414 -0.23 1.39 21.85
C PRO A 414 0.06 1.10 20.38
N MET A 415 -0.19 -0.14 19.96
CA MET A 415 -0.09 -0.64 18.59
C MET A 415 1.32 -0.52 18.00
N PRO A 416 2.30 -1.32 18.46
CA PRO A 416 3.57 -1.47 17.77
C PRO A 416 3.30 -1.91 16.33
N TYR A 417 3.74 -1.08 15.37
CA TYR A 417 3.36 -1.20 13.97
C TYR A 417 4.54 -1.51 13.08
N GLY A 418 5.41 -0.53 12.82
CA GLY A 418 6.63 -0.70 12.06
C GLY A 418 7.76 -1.27 12.88
N ILE A 419 8.61 -2.09 12.27
CA ILE A 419 9.85 -2.62 12.85
C ILE A 419 10.97 -2.55 11.82
N ASP A 420 12.17 -2.20 12.25
CA ASP A 420 13.39 -2.31 11.46
C ASP A 420 14.60 -2.67 12.33
N ILE A 421 15.66 -3.12 11.70
CA ILE A 421 16.91 -3.49 12.35
C ILE A 421 18.01 -2.60 11.77
N THR A 422 18.63 -1.80 12.63
CA THR A 422 19.73 -0.90 12.24
C THR A 422 21.01 -1.67 11.98
N PRO A 423 22.00 -1.10 11.25
CA PRO A 423 23.26 -1.78 10.95
C PRO A 423 24.06 -2.24 12.16
N ASP A 424 23.86 -1.60 13.33
CA ASP A 424 24.44 -2.02 14.62
C ASP A 424 23.69 -3.18 15.28
N GLY A 425 22.64 -3.71 14.64
CA GLY A 425 21.86 -4.85 15.11
C GLY A 425 20.75 -4.51 16.10
N MET A 426 20.54 -3.24 16.46
CA MET A 426 19.45 -2.83 17.34
C MET A 426 18.10 -2.94 16.64
N VAL A 427 17.09 -3.42 17.35
CA VAL A 427 15.72 -3.56 16.82
C VAL A 427 14.90 -2.33 17.23
N TRP A 428 14.31 -1.67 16.25
CA TRP A 428 13.54 -0.46 16.43
C TRP A 428 12.08 -0.66 16.04
N VAL A 429 11.18 -0.11 16.85
CA VAL A 429 9.73 -0.27 16.69
C VAL A 429 9.04 1.07 16.84
N ALA A 430 8.08 1.37 15.96
CA ALA A 430 7.20 2.52 16.06
C ALA A 430 5.84 2.08 16.64
N ARG A 431 5.35 2.77 17.71
CA ARG A 431 4.02 2.52 18.28
C ARG A 431 3.03 3.59 17.83
N LEU A 432 2.17 3.22 16.89
CA LEU A 432 1.30 4.13 16.12
C LEU A 432 0.39 5.01 16.97
N TYR A 433 -0.25 4.45 18.00
CA TYR A 433 -1.18 5.19 18.87
C TYR A 433 -0.52 5.73 20.15
N ALA A 434 0.71 5.31 20.43
CA ALA A 434 1.45 5.77 21.60
C ALA A 434 2.30 7.02 21.32
N ASN A 435 2.58 7.32 20.05
CA ASN A 435 3.49 8.39 19.63
C ASN A 435 4.87 8.25 20.27
N ASP A 436 5.44 7.05 20.23
CA ASP A 436 6.79 6.78 20.72
C ASP A 436 7.48 5.71 19.88
N LEU A 437 8.78 5.55 20.11
CA LEU A 437 9.63 4.50 19.54
C LEU A 437 10.15 3.62 20.65
N ALA A 438 10.29 2.33 20.37
CA ALA A 438 11.02 1.41 21.23
C ALA A 438 12.31 0.96 20.54
N ARG A 439 13.41 0.95 21.28
CA ARG A 439 14.68 0.33 20.91
C ARG A 439 14.90 -0.90 21.78
N ILE A 440 15.17 -2.04 21.16
CA ILE A 440 15.46 -3.29 21.83
C ILE A 440 16.89 -3.69 21.51
N ASP A 441 17.68 -3.93 22.54
CA ASP A 441 18.99 -4.56 22.42
C ASP A 441 18.78 -6.08 22.36
N PRO A 442 19.10 -6.74 21.24
CA PRO A 442 18.81 -8.17 21.06
C PRO A 442 19.73 -9.10 21.87
N ASP A 443 20.81 -8.59 22.47
CA ASP A 443 21.76 -9.37 23.27
C ASP A 443 21.44 -9.30 24.78
N SER A 444 21.06 -8.13 25.29
CA SER A 444 20.66 -7.95 26.68
C SER A 444 19.15 -8.12 26.92
N GLY A 445 18.35 -7.93 25.89
CA GLY A 445 16.88 -7.86 25.99
C GLY A 445 16.36 -6.53 26.55
N GLU A 446 17.24 -5.53 26.75
CA GLU A 446 16.84 -4.23 27.28
C GLU A 446 15.96 -3.47 26.28
N VAL A 447 14.85 -2.91 26.78
CA VAL A 447 13.92 -2.09 26.01
C VAL A 447 14.00 -0.64 26.49
N THR A 448 14.37 0.27 25.59
CA THR A 448 14.41 1.71 25.82
C THR A 448 13.31 2.39 25.05
N MET A 449 12.50 3.26 25.71
CA MET A 449 11.46 4.04 25.07
C MET A 449 11.95 5.45 24.75
N ILE A 450 11.55 5.96 23.57
CA ILE A 450 11.90 7.29 23.08
C ILE A 450 10.60 7.99 22.68
N ASP A 451 10.31 9.14 23.27
CA ASP A 451 9.15 9.96 22.91
C ASP A 451 9.30 10.46 21.48
N PHE A 452 8.27 10.30 20.67
CA PHE A 452 8.22 10.79 19.30
C PHE A 452 7.46 12.13 19.27
N PRO A 453 8.08 13.23 18.83
CA PRO A 453 7.49 14.57 18.98
C PRO A 453 6.36 14.89 17.97
N TYR A 454 6.01 13.92 17.13
CA TYR A 454 4.95 14.03 16.11
C TYR A 454 3.89 12.96 16.33
N GLN A 455 2.80 12.97 15.51
CA GLN A 455 1.69 12.04 15.69
C GLN A 455 1.64 10.95 14.63
N GLY A 456 1.41 9.73 15.11
CA GLY A 456 1.20 8.56 14.27
C GLY A 456 2.47 8.01 13.63
N PRO A 457 3.55 7.69 14.39
CA PRO A 457 4.70 6.97 13.84
C PRO A 457 4.24 5.60 13.36
N ARG A 458 4.28 5.39 12.04
CA ARG A 458 3.66 4.20 11.49
C ARG A 458 4.67 3.15 11.05
N ARG A 459 5.41 3.39 10.00
CA ARG A 459 6.52 2.54 9.58
C ARG A 459 7.83 3.31 9.65
N LEU A 460 8.90 2.60 9.87
CA LEU A 460 10.25 3.13 9.95
C LEU A 460 11.23 2.24 9.19
N ARG A 461 12.31 2.84 8.72
CA ARG A 461 13.46 2.17 8.10
C ARG A 461 14.74 2.93 8.46
N SER A 462 15.84 2.19 8.54
CA SER A 462 17.16 2.78 8.77
C SER A 462 17.90 3.05 7.47
N ASP A 463 18.68 4.13 7.46
CA ASP A 463 19.67 4.38 6.41
C ASP A 463 21.00 3.63 6.67
N ALA A 464 22.00 3.84 5.81
CA ALA A 464 23.30 3.19 5.93
C ALA A 464 24.10 3.65 7.17
N GLU A 465 23.83 4.85 7.66
CA GLU A 465 24.45 5.45 8.84
C GLU A 465 23.74 5.04 10.13
N GLY A 466 22.62 4.30 10.04
CA GLY A 466 21.83 3.86 11.19
C GLY A 466 20.84 4.92 11.70
N ASN A 467 20.62 6.02 10.97
CA ASN A 467 19.53 6.92 11.30
C ASN A 467 18.19 6.29 10.92
N LEU A 468 17.14 6.63 11.66
CA LEU A 468 15.80 6.15 11.36
C LEU A 468 15.00 7.19 10.57
N TRP A 469 14.36 6.71 9.53
CA TRP A 469 13.37 7.46 8.76
C TRP A 469 11.99 6.92 9.10
N ILE A 470 11.06 7.81 9.45
CA ILE A 470 9.76 7.46 10.04
C ILE A 470 8.68 8.26 9.32
N VAL A 471 7.58 7.64 8.92
CA VAL A 471 6.40 8.37 8.46
C VAL A 471 5.52 8.71 9.66
N ALA A 472 5.26 10.01 9.87
CA ALA A 472 4.29 10.51 10.83
C ALA A 472 2.93 10.62 10.13
N PHE A 473 2.13 9.57 10.26
CA PHE A 473 0.91 9.34 9.48
C PHE A 473 -0.14 10.45 9.66
N GLN A 474 -0.44 10.83 10.92
CA GLN A 474 -1.43 11.87 11.22
C GLN A 474 -0.94 13.27 10.87
N ASP A 475 0.35 13.54 11.02
CA ASP A 475 0.93 14.85 10.72
C ASP A 475 1.34 15.04 9.26
N SER A 476 1.28 13.96 8.44
CA SER A 476 1.70 13.98 7.03
C SER A 476 3.15 14.46 6.85
N LEU A 477 4.08 13.90 7.63
CA LEU A 477 5.49 14.26 7.62
C LEU A 477 6.37 13.03 7.36
N LEU A 478 7.54 13.27 6.77
CA LEU A 478 8.69 12.39 6.88
C LEU A 478 9.58 12.91 8.01
N VAL A 479 10.03 12.01 8.90
CA VAL A 479 10.84 12.38 10.06
C VAL A 479 12.12 11.56 10.05
N LYS A 480 13.27 12.23 10.24
CA LYS A 480 14.56 11.61 10.52
C LYS A 480 14.82 11.64 12.02
N TYR A 481 15.25 10.53 12.58
CA TYR A 481 15.77 10.43 13.95
C TYR A 481 17.22 9.95 13.91
N VAL A 482 18.09 10.66 14.61
CA VAL A 482 19.51 10.32 14.74
C VAL A 482 19.75 9.70 16.11
N PRO A 483 19.90 8.37 16.24
CA PRO A 483 20.04 7.73 17.56
C PRO A 483 21.25 8.21 18.37
N ALA A 484 22.33 8.59 17.71
CA ALA A 484 23.56 9.05 18.36
C ALA A 484 23.40 10.38 19.09
N SER A 485 22.59 11.31 18.57
CA SER A 485 22.33 12.63 19.19
C SER A 485 20.97 12.74 19.86
N GLY A 486 20.02 11.84 19.56
CA GLY A 486 18.63 11.93 19.99
C GLY A 486 17.81 12.99 19.25
N GLU A 487 18.32 13.54 18.15
CA GLU A 487 17.67 14.62 17.43
C GLU A 487 16.64 14.12 16.41
N PHE A 488 15.50 14.83 16.33
CA PHE A 488 14.46 14.66 15.33
C PHE A 488 14.45 15.82 14.35
N THR A 489 14.41 15.51 13.06
CA THR A 489 14.22 16.50 11.98
C THR A 489 13.01 16.09 11.15
N SER A 490 12.09 17.02 10.88
CA SER A 490 10.90 16.74 10.07
C SER A 490 10.93 17.44 8.73
N TYR A 491 10.41 16.76 7.73
CA TYR A 491 10.30 17.22 6.35
C TYR A 491 8.85 17.19 5.91
N LYS A 492 8.33 18.33 5.43
CA LYS A 492 6.97 18.38 4.87
C LYS A 492 6.93 17.61 3.55
N LEU A 493 5.88 16.82 3.37
CA LEU A 493 5.65 16.14 2.11
C LEU A 493 5.33 17.15 0.98
N PRO A 494 5.74 16.87 -0.26
CA PRO A 494 5.57 17.81 -1.39
C PRO A 494 4.12 17.89 -1.89
N VAL A 495 3.23 17.05 -1.38
CA VAL A 495 1.80 17.02 -1.67
C VAL A 495 1.01 17.20 -0.37
N VAL A 496 -0.08 17.97 -0.43
CA VAL A 496 -0.90 18.26 0.75
C VAL A 496 -1.68 17.04 1.19
N ASN A 497 -1.88 16.87 2.49
CA ASN A 497 -2.74 15.83 3.08
C ASN A 497 -2.50 14.41 2.52
N GLU A 498 -1.24 14.03 2.35
CA GLU A 498 -0.89 12.73 1.79
C GLU A 498 -1.20 11.57 2.73
N VAL A 499 -1.04 11.73 4.01
CA VAL A 499 -1.22 10.66 5.01
C VAL A 499 -0.36 9.43 4.66
N PRO A 500 0.99 9.52 4.78
CA PRO A 500 1.92 8.49 4.29
C PRO A 500 1.81 7.21 5.11
N TYR A 501 1.78 6.05 4.43
CA TYR A 501 1.59 4.76 5.10
C TYR A 501 2.91 4.06 5.42
N ALA A 502 3.77 3.93 4.43
CA ALA A 502 5.06 3.26 4.56
C ALA A 502 6.17 4.03 3.85
N LEU A 503 7.37 3.61 4.12
CA LEU A 503 8.58 4.10 3.47
C LEU A 503 9.59 2.95 3.32
N ASN A 504 10.53 3.13 2.40
CA ASN A 504 11.76 2.34 2.34
C ASN A 504 12.94 3.24 1.99
N VAL A 505 14.15 2.83 2.36
CA VAL A 505 15.37 3.61 2.16
C VAL A 505 16.28 2.88 1.16
N ASP A 506 16.52 3.51 0.02
CA ASP A 506 17.59 3.11 -0.89
C ASP A 506 18.92 3.56 -0.28
N ARG A 507 19.54 2.64 0.47
CA ARG A 507 20.78 2.93 1.21
C ARG A 507 21.96 3.22 0.28
N ASP A 508 21.97 2.63 -0.91
CA ASP A 508 23.06 2.80 -1.90
C ASP A 508 22.98 4.16 -2.60
N ARG A 509 21.76 4.66 -2.82
CA ARG A 509 21.50 5.92 -3.55
C ARG A 509 21.16 7.08 -2.64
N GLY A 510 20.99 6.86 -1.34
CA GLY A 510 20.62 7.88 -0.37
C GLY A 510 19.23 8.49 -0.63
N VAL A 511 18.24 7.66 -0.97
CA VAL A 511 16.88 8.11 -1.26
C VAL A 511 15.89 7.43 -0.33
N VAL A 512 15.02 8.22 0.30
CA VAL A 512 13.87 7.70 1.04
C VAL A 512 12.65 7.71 0.13
N TRP A 513 12.10 6.53 -0.12
CA TRP A 513 10.87 6.35 -0.87
C TRP A 513 9.68 6.28 0.08
N VAL A 514 8.64 7.08 -0.18
CA VAL A 514 7.43 7.16 0.65
C VAL A 514 6.22 6.88 -0.23
N ASN A 515 5.37 5.97 0.19
CA ASN A 515 4.14 5.73 -0.54
C ASN A 515 3.06 6.74 -0.20
N GLY A 516 2.29 7.10 -1.23
CA GLY A 516 1.18 8.03 -1.16
C GLY A 516 -0.16 7.31 -1.05
N ASN A 517 -0.96 7.66 -0.03
CA ASN A 517 -2.28 7.04 0.16
C ASN A 517 -3.44 7.87 -0.37
N GLN A 518 -3.28 9.18 -0.53
CA GLN A 518 -4.38 10.08 -0.87
C GLN A 518 -4.18 10.81 -2.20
N SER A 519 -2.96 10.80 -2.77
CA SER A 519 -2.59 11.64 -3.92
C SER A 519 -2.40 10.89 -5.23
N ASP A 520 -2.51 9.56 -5.24
CA ASP A 520 -2.14 8.70 -6.38
C ASP A 520 -0.68 8.91 -6.83
N THR A 521 0.25 9.02 -5.85
CA THR A 521 1.68 9.23 -6.12
C THR A 521 2.57 8.34 -5.26
N ILE A 522 3.82 8.16 -5.70
CA ILE A 522 4.95 7.75 -4.86
C ILE A 522 5.89 8.94 -4.77
N LEU A 523 6.47 9.14 -3.59
CA LEU A 523 7.36 10.25 -3.28
C LEU A 523 8.78 9.74 -3.07
N ALA A 524 9.78 10.47 -3.57
CA ALA A 524 11.18 10.19 -3.32
C ALA A 524 11.86 11.41 -2.71
N PHE A 525 12.53 11.21 -1.58
CA PHE A 525 13.30 12.24 -0.88
C PHE A 525 14.79 11.95 -1.04
N ASP A 526 15.50 12.83 -1.69
CA ASP A 526 16.96 12.80 -1.77
C ASP A 526 17.54 13.30 -0.44
N ILE A 527 18.27 12.42 0.26
CA ILE A 527 18.79 12.71 1.60
C ILE A 527 19.85 13.82 1.56
N ALA A 528 20.72 13.80 0.56
CA ALA A 528 21.83 14.74 0.47
C ALA A 528 21.38 16.14 0.04
N GLY A 529 20.45 16.23 -0.89
CA GLY A 529 19.92 17.48 -1.43
C GLY A 529 18.68 17.99 -0.72
N GLU A 530 18.14 17.26 0.25
CA GLU A 530 16.88 17.55 0.96
C GLU A 530 15.74 17.95 0.01
N SER A 531 15.62 17.23 -1.10
CA SER A 531 14.70 17.57 -2.18
C SER A 531 13.77 16.42 -2.56
N TRP A 532 12.57 16.78 -3.03
CA TRP A 532 11.52 15.83 -3.35
C TRP A 532 11.32 15.63 -4.85
N LYS A 533 11.08 14.40 -5.25
CA LYS A 533 10.48 14.05 -6.54
C LYS A 533 9.11 13.38 -6.30
N VAL A 534 8.16 13.65 -7.20
CA VAL A 534 6.78 13.13 -7.12
C VAL A 534 6.48 12.34 -8.38
N TYR A 535 6.10 11.07 -8.21
CA TYR A 535 5.81 10.16 -9.30
C TYR A 535 4.32 9.83 -9.31
N PRO A 536 3.52 10.42 -10.23
CA PRO A 536 2.10 10.09 -10.35
C PRO A 536 1.93 8.66 -10.85
N LEU A 537 0.97 7.95 -10.25
CA LEU A 537 0.67 6.56 -10.57
C LEU A 537 -0.25 6.46 -11.79
N PRO A 538 -0.16 5.39 -12.58
CA PRO A 538 -0.96 5.23 -13.81
C PRO A 538 -2.47 5.15 -13.58
N ARG A 539 -2.87 4.67 -12.42
CA ARG A 539 -4.28 4.50 -12.04
C ARG A 539 -4.68 5.49 -10.96
N GLN A 540 -5.94 5.89 -10.97
CA GLN A 540 -6.54 6.72 -9.93
C GLN A 540 -7.13 5.85 -8.81
N ARG A 541 -7.26 6.44 -7.63
CA ARG A 541 -7.73 5.79 -6.40
C ARG A 541 -6.83 4.61 -6.00
N PHE A 542 -5.54 4.83 -6.18
CA PHE A 542 -4.50 3.90 -5.76
C PHE A 542 -4.26 4.06 -4.26
N PHE A 543 -4.15 2.95 -3.56
CA PHE A 543 -3.86 2.95 -2.12
C PHE A 543 -2.72 1.98 -1.85
N THR A 544 -1.57 2.50 -1.43
CA THR A 544 -0.37 1.70 -1.23
C THR A 544 -0.11 1.46 0.25
N ARG A 545 0.37 0.27 0.62
CA ARG A 545 0.68 -0.10 2.00
C ARG A 545 2.12 -0.48 2.22
N ASP A 546 2.81 -0.87 1.16
CA ASP A 546 4.19 -1.29 1.22
C ASP A 546 4.97 -0.76 0.02
N ILE A 547 6.28 -0.63 0.18
CA ILE A 547 7.19 -0.16 -0.86
C ILE A 547 8.52 -0.90 -0.68
N GLU A 548 8.99 -1.55 -1.75
CA GLU A 548 10.23 -2.30 -1.76
C GLU A 548 11.13 -1.83 -2.90
N ILE A 549 12.43 -1.94 -2.69
CA ILE A 549 13.45 -1.47 -3.61
C ILE A 549 14.29 -2.67 -4.04
N SER A 550 14.43 -2.84 -5.35
CA SER A 550 15.25 -3.89 -5.94
C SER A 550 16.73 -3.58 -5.73
N GLU A 551 17.44 -4.42 -5.01
CA GLU A 551 18.89 -4.32 -4.83
C GLU A 551 19.65 -4.48 -6.16
N GLN A 552 19.05 -5.14 -7.17
CA GLN A 552 19.69 -5.43 -8.44
C GLN A 552 19.79 -4.21 -9.35
N ASP A 553 18.72 -3.42 -9.44
CA ASP A 553 18.60 -2.31 -10.40
C ASP A 553 18.05 -1.01 -9.83
N GLY A 554 17.68 -1.00 -8.54
CA GLY A 554 17.10 0.15 -7.86
C GLY A 554 15.67 0.47 -8.29
N ALA A 555 15.01 -0.45 -9.00
CA ALA A 555 13.60 -0.30 -9.31
C ALA A 555 12.77 -0.34 -8.03
N VAL A 556 11.74 0.51 -8.00
CA VAL A 556 10.85 0.63 -6.85
C VAL A 556 9.55 -0.07 -7.14
N TYR A 557 9.11 -0.87 -6.20
CA TYR A 557 7.87 -1.64 -6.32
C TYR A 557 6.87 -1.22 -5.26
N THR A 558 5.59 -1.28 -5.59
CA THR A 558 4.47 -1.15 -4.66
C THR A 558 3.26 -1.91 -5.16
N THR A 559 2.28 -2.13 -4.29
CA THR A 559 1.01 -2.78 -4.63
C THR A 559 -0.17 -1.85 -4.39
N ASN A 560 -1.25 -2.04 -5.17
CA ASN A 560 -2.53 -1.41 -4.87
C ASN A 560 -3.33 -2.27 -3.90
N SER A 561 -3.52 -1.78 -2.69
CA SER A 561 -4.27 -2.44 -1.63
C SER A 561 -5.52 -1.66 -1.19
N HIS A 562 -6.09 -0.87 -2.09
CA HIS A 562 -7.36 -0.17 -1.85
C HIS A 562 -8.46 -1.18 -1.46
N PHE A 563 -9.22 -0.87 -0.42
CA PHE A 563 -10.32 -1.75 -0.01
C PHE A 563 -11.66 -1.01 0.02
N PRO A 564 -12.66 -1.50 -0.68
CA PRO A 564 -12.62 -2.62 -1.63
C PRO A 564 -11.94 -2.24 -2.94
N THR A 565 -11.15 -3.15 -3.49
CA THR A 565 -10.27 -2.89 -4.64
C THR A 565 -11.04 -2.54 -5.92
N TRP A 566 -12.26 -3.04 -6.10
CA TRP A 566 -13.12 -2.69 -7.23
C TRP A 566 -13.50 -1.19 -7.30
N GLN A 567 -13.25 -0.39 -6.26
CA GLN A 567 -13.40 1.08 -6.30
C GLN A 567 -12.20 1.80 -6.91
N SER A 568 -11.04 1.15 -7.02
CA SER A 568 -9.89 1.71 -7.73
C SER A 568 -10.08 1.62 -9.24
N GLU A 569 -9.34 2.44 -9.99
CA GLU A 569 -9.36 2.38 -11.46
C GLU A 569 -8.86 1.01 -11.95
N GLY A 570 -9.62 0.39 -12.84
CA GLY A 570 -9.34 -0.97 -13.34
C GLY A 570 -9.94 -2.09 -12.48
N GLY A 571 -10.39 -1.81 -11.25
CA GLY A 571 -11.18 -2.71 -10.42
C GLY A 571 -10.46 -3.93 -9.85
N VAL A 572 -9.17 -4.10 -10.11
CA VAL A 572 -8.32 -5.20 -9.62
C VAL A 572 -7.01 -4.65 -9.07
N PRO A 573 -6.41 -5.30 -8.05
CA PRO A 573 -5.11 -4.87 -7.54
C PRO A 573 -4.01 -5.12 -8.56
N THR A 574 -2.92 -4.35 -8.41
CA THR A 574 -1.74 -4.48 -9.27
C THR A 574 -0.47 -4.49 -8.44
N LEU A 575 0.53 -5.24 -8.89
CA LEU A 575 1.92 -4.94 -8.56
C LEU A 575 2.40 -3.88 -9.56
N LEU A 576 3.03 -2.83 -9.07
CA LEU A 576 3.63 -1.77 -9.87
C LEU A 576 5.14 -1.75 -9.67
N ARG A 577 5.89 -1.60 -10.75
CA ARG A 577 7.34 -1.35 -10.77
C ARG A 577 7.62 -0.01 -11.44
N LEU A 578 8.41 0.83 -10.78
CA LEU A 578 8.93 2.08 -11.31
C LEU A 578 10.42 1.93 -11.58
N THR A 579 10.85 2.22 -12.80
CA THR A 579 12.23 2.04 -13.25
C THR A 579 12.71 3.31 -13.95
N PRO A 580 13.94 3.79 -13.69
CA PRO A 580 14.58 4.78 -14.55
C PRO A 580 14.80 4.21 -15.95
N LEU A 581 14.46 4.96 -16.99
CA LEU A 581 14.81 4.59 -18.36
C LEU A 581 16.32 4.71 -18.55
N ALA A 582 16.92 3.74 -19.21
CA ALA A 582 18.31 3.84 -19.65
C ALA A 582 18.46 5.10 -20.54
N ARG A 583 19.43 5.95 -20.25
CA ARG A 583 19.74 7.15 -21.04
C ARG A 583 20.36 6.78 -22.37
#